data_ffef79b12ee9a2dc76e1629c30e4c66d
#
_entry.id   ffef79b12ee9a2dc76e1629c30e4c66d
#
_cell.length_a   1.000
_cell.length_b   1.000
_cell.length_c   1.000
_cell.angle_alpha   90.00
_cell.angle_beta   90.00
_cell.angle_gamma   90.00
#
_symmetry.space_group_name_H-M   'P 1'
#
loop_
_entity.id
_entity.type
_entity.pdbx_description
1 polymer ?
#
loop_
_entity_poly.entity_id
_entity_poly.type
_entity_poly.pdbx_seq_one_letter_code
_entity_poly.pdbx_strand_id
1 'polypeptide(L)'
;MGSKPGLRAFVSGFSLALCLAAAPALAQEPDAGTRMAARELAVSGAEAFDKQDFATALDRFKRAESLYKVPSISVMGARCYASVGRVVEAVDKYEETLRAPLDAAAPEAFQRAVAEAAAEVEGARARVARIEIHLREGAPEGTVVLLDDKPVPR
;
A
#
# COMPACT_ATOMS: atom_id res chain seq x y z
N MET A 1 -66.26 -8.52 -54.44
CA MET A 1 -64.86 -9.00 -54.71
C MET A 1 -63.94 -7.86 -54.37
N GLY A 2 -63.15 -7.99 -53.31
CA GLY A 2 -62.25 -6.94 -52.90
C GLY A 2 -61.40 -7.39 -51.73
N SER A 3 -60.24 -7.90 -52.01
CA SER A 3 -59.27 -8.33 -51.01
C SER A 3 -58.72 -7.14 -50.25
N LYS A 4 -58.68 -7.23 -48.96
CA LYS A 4 -57.98 -6.32 -48.05
C LYS A 4 -56.57 -6.81 -47.83
N PRO A 5 -55.50 -6.00 -47.98
CA PRO A 5 -54.16 -6.35 -47.56
C PRO A 5 -53.97 -6.08 -46.05
N GLY A 6 -53.38 -7.04 -45.37
CA GLY A 6 -53.11 -6.98 -43.95
C GLY A 6 -51.99 -6.02 -43.58
N LEU A 7 -52.23 -5.28 -42.53
CA LEU A 7 -51.31 -4.38 -41.87
C LEU A 7 -50.33 -5.19 -41.01
N ARG A 8 -49.07 -5.30 -41.46
CA ARG A 8 -47.99 -5.85 -40.64
C ARG A 8 -47.48 -4.77 -39.69
N ALA A 9 -47.77 -4.91 -38.43
CA ALA A 9 -47.20 -4.08 -37.37
C ALA A 9 -45.71 -4.43 -37.18
N PHE A 10 -44.81 -3.49 -37.50
CA PHE A 10 -43.42 -3.54 -37.13
C PHE A 10 -43.31 -3.11 -35.67
N VAL A 11 -43.07 -4.06 -34.77
CA VAL A 11 -42.69 -3.78 -33.40
C VAL A 11 -41.18 -3.52 -33.38
N SER A 12 -40.78 -2.24 -33.40
CA SER A 12 -39.41 -1.79 -33.23
C SER A 12 -39.06 -1.91 -31.74
N GLY A 13 -38.34 -2.96 -31.39
CA GLY A 13 -37.79 -3.14 -30.04
C GLY A 13 -36.70 -2.10 -29.75
N PHE A 14 -37.02 -1.11 -28.94
CA PHE A 14 -36.05 -0.12 -28.44
C PHE A 14 -35.32 -0.77 -27.26
N SER A 15 -34.13 -1.39 -27.55
CA SER A 15 -33.21 -1.86 -26.52
C SER A 15 -32.59 -0.68 -25.82
N LEU A 16 -33.10 -0.36 -24.64
CA LEU A 16 -32.50 0.63 -23.75
C LEU A 16 -31.26 0.00 -23.11
N ALA A 17 -30.08 0.22 -23.68
CA ALA A 17 -28.80 -0.14 -23.09
C ALA A 17 -28.56 0.76 -21.87
N LEU A 18 -28.79 0.20 -20.67
CA LEU A 18 -28.46 0.83 -19.40
C LEU A 18 -26.94 0.79 -19.21
N CYS A 19 -26.23 1.83 -19.66
CA CYS A 19 -24.83 2.06 -19.32
C CYS A 19 -24.73 2.34 -17.82
N LEU A 20 -24.38 1.32 -17.04
CA LEU A 20 -23.98 1.49 -15.65
C LEU A 20 -22.62 2.21 -15.64
N ALA A 21 -22.64 3.54 -15.55
CA ALA A 21 -21.44 4.33 -15.31
C ALA A 21 -20.95 3.97 -13.90
N ALA A 22 -19.86 3.17 -13.83
CA ALA A 22 -19.12 2.97 -12.61
C ALA A 22 -18.51 4.34 -12.23
N ALA A 23 -19.14 5.04 -11.29
CA ALA A 23 -18.54 6.21 -10.68
C ALA A 23 -17.22 5.79 -10.01
N PRO A 24 -16.11 6.52 -10.21
CA PRO A 24 -14.89 6.25 -9.46
C PRO A 24 -15.24 6.36 -7.98
N ALA A 25 -15.00 5.29 -7.22
CA ALA A 25 -15.11 5.30 -5.78
C ALA A 25 -14.02 6.28 -5.30
N LEU A 26 -14.38 7.52 -5.07
CA LEU A 26 -13.53 8.47 -4.35
C LEU A 26 -13.26 7.83 -3.00
N ALA A 27 -11.99 7.54 -2.70
CA ALA A 27 -11.58 7.05 -1.40
C ALA A 27 -12.10 8.07 -0.37
N GLN A 28 -13.12 7.65 0.37
CA GLN A 28 -13.78 8.52 1.33
C GLN A 28 -12.79 8.78 2.47
N GLU A 29 -12.47 10.03 2.74
CA GLU A 29 -11.62 10.37 3.89
C GLU A 29 -12.24 9.80 5.18
N PRO A 30 -11.43 9.23 6.07
CA PRO A 30 -11.92 8.71 7.34
C PRO A 30 -12.67 9.80 8.13
N ASP A 31 -13.73 9.42 8.80
CA ASP A 31 -14.46 10.33 9.69
C ASP A 31 -13.59 10.84 10.85
N ALA A 32 -14.06 11.87 11.55
CA ALA A 32 -13.31 12.50 12.62
C ALA A 32 -12.97 11.54 13.78
N GLY A 33 -13.87 10.60 14.10
CA GLY A 33 -13.66 9.58 15.13
C GLY A 33 -12.54 8.61 14.75
N THR A 34 -12.56 8.11 13.52
CA THR A 34 -11.52 7.23 12.98
C THR A 34 -10.16 7.94 12.96
N ARG A 35 -10.09 9.22 12.55
CA ARG A 35 -8.85 9.99 12.59
C ARG A 35 -8.34 10.21 14.03
N MET A 36 -9.23 10.42 14.99
CA MET A 36 -8.87 10.55 16.39
C MET A 36 -8.29 9.24 16.94
N ALA A 37 -8.95 8.11 16.68
CA ALA A 37 -8.45 6.79 17.09
C ALA A 37 -7.08 6.46 16.47
N ALA A 38 -6.88 6.78 15.19
CA ALA A 38 -5.58 6.63 14.54
C ALA A 38 -4.50 7.47 15.22
N ARG A 39 -4.83 8.72 15.60
CA ARG A 39 -3.91 9.61 16.29
C ARG A 39 -3.54 9.09 17.68
N GLU A 40 -4.50 8.59 18.46
CA GLU A 40 -4.24 8.03 19.78
C GLU A 40 -3.31 6.80 19.69
N LEU A 41 -3.54 5.93 18.72
CA LEU A 41 -2.64 4.81 18.45
C LEU A 41 -1.24 5.27 18.04
N ALA A 42 -1.14 6.30 17.21
CA ALA A 42 0.15 6.85 16.79
C ALA A 42 0.91 7.47 17.96
N VAL A 43 0.24 8.20 18.85
CA VAL A 43 0.85 8.75 20.08
C VAL A 43 1.34 7.62 20.99
N SER A 44 0.50 6.62 21.25
CA SER A 44 0.90 5.44 22.04
C SER A 44 2.06 4.67 21.39
N GLY A 45 2.10 4.63 20.04
CA GLY A 45 3.20 4.05 19.28
C GLY A 45 4.51 4.83 19.46
N ALA A 46 4.44 6.16 19.43
CA ALA A 46 5.60 7.03 19.65
C ALA A 46 6.17 6.88 21.06
N GLU A 47 5.30 6.84 22.08
CA GLU A 47 5.73 6.59 23.47
C GLU A 47 6.42 5.23 23.65
N ALA A 48 5.94 4.19 22.95
CA ALA A 48 6.59 2.88 22.96
C ALA A 48 7.95 2.92 22.25
N PHE A 49 8.02 3.64 21.13
CA PHE A 49 9.26 3.83 20.37
C PHE A 49 10.33 4.54 21.21
N ASP A 50 9.97 5.59 21.93
CA ASP A 50 10.87 6.34 22.82
C ASP A 50 11.39 5.47 23.99
N LYS A 51 10.59 4.50 24.42
CA LYS A 51 10.99 3.49 25.41
C LYS A 51 11.77 2.32 24.81
N GLN A 52 12.07 2.37 23.50
CA GLN A 52 12.72 1.30 22.73
C GLN A 52 11.93 -0.02 22.68
N ASP A 53 10.63 0.01 23.01
CA ASP A 53 9.72 -1.11 22.78
C ASP A 53 9.22 -1.07 21.33
N PHE A 54 10.13 -1.37 20.43
CA PHE A 54 9.89 -1.28 18.99
C PHE A 54 8.83 -2.26 18.49
N ALA A 55 8.65 -3.38 19.16
CA ALA A 55 7.64 -4.37 18.79
C ALA A 55 6.22 -3.82 19.06
N THR A 56 6.01 -3.27 20.26
CA THR A 56 4.74 -2.61 20.61
C THR A 56 4.51 -1.36 19.75
N ALA A 57 5.56 -0.55 19.53
CA ALA A 57 5.47 0.62 18.66
C ALA A 57 5.01 0.23 17.25
N LEU A 58 5.61 -0.82 16.67
CA LEU A 58 5.25 -1.32 15.34
C LEU A 58 3.78 -1.76 15.27
N ASP A 59 3.30 -2.52 16.27
CA ASP A 59 1.89 -2.91 16.33
C ASP A 59 0.96 -1.68 16.35
N ARG A 60 1.27 -0.69 17.18
CA ARG A 60 0.48 0.54 17.30
C ARG A 60 0.45 1.32 15.98
N PHE A 61 1.60 1.52 15.34
CA PHE A 61 1.65 2.24 14.06
C PHE A 61 0.94 1.48 12.94
N LYS A 62 1.05 0.16 12.86
CA LYS A 62 0.30 -0.65 11.89
C LYS A 62 -1.21 -0.50 12.09
N ARG A 63 -1.69 -0.51 13.32
CA ARG A 63 -3.12 -0.30 13.62
C ARG A 63 -3.55 1.13 13.32
N ALA A 64 -2.74 2.13 13.64
CA ALA A 64 -3.00 3.52 13.30
C ALA A 64 -3.11 3.69 11.77
N GLU A 65 -2.19 3.11 11.02
CA GLU A 65 -2.16 3.17 9.56
C GLU A 65 -3.37 2.47 8.93
N SER A 66 -3.85 1.36 9.51
CA SER A 66 -5.05 0.68 9.02
C SER A 66 -6.33 1.53 9.17
N LEU A 67 -6.34 2.46 10.12
CA LEU A 67 -7.45 3.41 10.32
C LEU A 67 -7.29 4.67 9.47
N TYR A 68 -6.07 5.21 9.42
CA TYR A 68 -5.77 6.42 8.66
C TYR A 68 -4.34 6.39 8.14
N LYS A 69 -4.18 6.11 6.87
CA LYS A 69 -2.89 6.01 6.20
C LYS A 69 -2.39 7.39 5.80
N VAL A 70 -1.43 7.91 6.55
CA VAL A 70 -0.79 9.21 6.30
C VAL A 70 0.72 9.11 6.42
N PRO A 71 1.49 9.96 5.71
CA PRO A 71 2.96 9.88 5.67
C PRO A 71 3.63 9.83 7.04
N SER A 72 3.16 10.62 8.02
CA SER A 72 3.74 10.67 9.36
C SER A 72 3.62 9.34 10.13
N ILE A 73 2.52 8.61 9.96
CA ILE A 73 2.33 7.28 10.56
C ILE A 73 3.18 6.25 9.82
N SER A 74 3.21 6.31 8.49
CA SER A 74 3.96 5.37 7.64
C SER A 74 5.47 5.44 7.90
N VAL A 75 6.05 6.65 8.04
CA VAL A 75 7.48 6.83 8.36
C VAL A 75 7.83 6.25 9.72
N MET A 76 7.00 6.48 10.74
CA MET A 76 7.23 5.89 12.05
C MET A 76 7.13 4.35 12.02
N GLY A 77 6.21 3.81 11.23
CA GLY A 77 6.14 2.38 10.96
C GLY A 77 7.42 1.84 10.31
N ALA A 78 7.98 2.55 9.32
CA ALA A 78 9.24 2.19 8.68
C ALA A 78 10.42 2.18 9.66
N ARG A 79 10.52 3.20 10.52
CA ARG A 79 11.54 3.28 11.60
C ARG A 79 11.42 2.10 12.57
N CYS A 80 10.18 1.73 12.95
CA CYS A 80 9.95 0.56 13.79
C CYS A 80 10.41 -0.73 13.10
N TYR A 81 10.09 -0.94 11.83
CA TYR A 81 10.59 -2.08 11.06
C TYR A 81 12.11 -2.14 11.06
N ALA A 82 12.77 -1.01 10.78
CA ALA A 82 14.24 -0.93 10.80
C ALA A 82 14.84 -1.26 12.17
N SER A 83 14.17 -0.86 13.25
CA SER A 83 14.61 -1.07 14.64
C SER A 83 14.44 -2.52 15.11
N VAL A 84 13.42 -3.24 14.62
CA VAL A 84 13.24 -4.68 14.88
C VAL A 84 14.01 -5.58 13.92
N GLY A 85 14.88 -5.01 13.06
CA GLY A 85 15.72 -5.76 12.12
C GLY A 85 15.00 -6.17 10.82
N ARG A 86 13.76 -5.78 10.62
CA ARG A 86 12.97 -6.05 9.39
C ARG A 86 13.26 -4.99 8.33
N VAL A 87 14.51 -4.99 7.86
CA VAL A 87 15.04 -3.89 7.04
C VAL A 87 14.40 -3.83 5.66
N VAL A 88 14.04 -4.98 5.08
CA VAL A 88 13.36 -5.02 3.76
C VAL A 88 11.99 -4.33 3.85
N GLU A 89 11.21 -4.67 4.87
CA GLU A 89 9.90 -4.05 5.07
C GLU A 89 10.01 -2.56 5.45
N ALA A 90 11.11 -2.17 6.09
CA ALA A 90 11.39 -0.74 6.32
C ALA A 90 11.60 0.00 5.00
N VAL A 91 12.42 -0.54 4.09
CA VAL A 91 12.64 0.03 2.76
C VAL A 91 11.34 0.11 1.99
N ASP A 92 10.58 -0.98 1.93
CA ASP A 92 9.30 -1.02 1.23
C ASP A 92 8.33 0.06 1.74
N LYS A 93 8.31 0.26 3.06
CA LYS A 93 7.43 1.25 3.70
C LYS A 93 7.88 2.68 3.42
N TYR A 94 9.18 2.97 3.43
CA TYR A 94 9.70 4.27 3.00
C TYR A 94 9.36 4.55 1.54
N GLU A 95 9.60 3.59 0.65
CA GLU A 95 9.29 3.75 -0.77
C GLU A 95 7.80 3.90 -1.04
N GLU A 96 6.95 3.18 -0.31
CA GLU A 96 5.51 3.36 -0.38
C GLU A 96 5.11 4.79 0.00
N THR A 97 5.72 5.34 1.06
CA THR A 97 5.48 6.72 1.49
C THR A 97 5.92 7.73 0.43
N LEU A 98 7.06 7.50 -0.22
CA LEU A 98 7.57 8.38 -1.28
C LEU A 98 6.75 8.33 -2.57
N ARG A 99 6.14 7.18 -2.88
CA ARG A 99 5.29 7.00 -4.07
C ARG A 99 3.86 7.50 -3.88
N ALA A 100 3.43 7.67 -2.64
CA ALA A 100 2.09 8.15 -2.36
C ALA A 100 1.93 9.61 -2.83
N PRO A 101 0.86 9.92 -3.59
CA PRO A 101 0.62 11.31 -3.99
C PRO A 101 0.38 12.16 -2.74
N LEU A 102 1.05 13.30 -2.66
CA LEU A 102 0.85 14.27 -1.61
C LEU A 102 0.39 15.59 -2.22
N ASP A 103 -0.75 16.09 -1.76
CA ASP A 103 -1.23 17.41 -2.17
C ASP A 103 -0.25 18.50 -1.73
N ALA A 104 -0.04 19.51 -2.58
CA ALA A 104 0.82 20.66 -2.23
C ALA A 104 0.30 21.45 -1.03
N ALA A 105 -1.02 21.40 -0.78
CA ALA A 105 -1.68 22.00 0.39
C ALA A 105 -1.74 21.06 1.60
N ALA A 106 -1.13 19.86 1.51
CA ALA A 106 -1.12 18.90 2.62
C ALA A 106 -0.47 19.52 3.88
N PRO A 107 -0.88 19.07 5.07
CA PRO A 107 -0.30 19.54 6.33
C PRO A 107 1.23 19.45 6.32
N GLU A 108 1.90 20.45 6.88
CA GLU A 108 3.36 20.52 6.97
C GLU A 108 3.98 19.25 7.57
N ALA A 109 3.30 18.65 8.55
CA ALA A 109 3.74 17.40 9.16
C ALA A 109 3.84 16.24 8.14
N PHE A 110 2.97 16.21 7.13
CA PHE A 110 3.01 15.18 6.09
C PHE A 110 4.13 15.45 5.09
N GLN A 111 4.30 16.71 4.70
CA GLN A 111 5.41 17.12 3.82
C GLN A 111 6.76 16.80 4.47
N ARG A 112 6.92 17.11 5.77
CA ARG A 112 8.11 16.78 6.55
C ARG A 112 8.36 15.27 6.60
N ALA A 113 7.32 14.47 6.85
CA ALA A 113 7.45 13.02 6.89
C ALA A 113 7.92 12.43 5.54
N VAL A 114 7.44 12.97 4.41
CA VAL A 114 7.92 12.54 3.09
C VAL A 114 9.40 12.92 2.89
N ALA A 115 9.82 14.11 3.33
CA ALA A 115 11.23 14.52 3.28
C ALA A 115 12.11 13.64 4.18
N GLU A 116 11.64 13.27 5.37
CA GLU A 116 12.32 12.34 6.27
C GLU A 116 12.45 10.94 5.64
N ALA A 117 11.38 10.43 5.01
CA ALA A 117 11.44 9.17 4.28
C ALA A 117 12.50 9.19 3.18
N ALA A 118 12.60 10.28 2.43
CA ALA A 118 13.61 10.43 1.38
C ALA A 118 15.04 10.45 1.94
N ALA A 119 15.24 11.05 3.10
CA ALA A 119 16.54 11.10 3.76
C ALA A 119 16.97 9.73 4.35
N GLU A 120 16.01 8.94 4.81
CA GLU A 120 16.27 7.70 5.57
C GLU A 120 16.30 6.43 4.69
N VAL A 121 15.62 6.41 3.55
CA VAL A 121 15.48 5.22 2.71
C VAL A 121 16.82 4.66 2.24
N GLU A 122 17.79 5.51 1.88
CA GLU A 122 19.09 5.04 1.40
C GLU A 122 19.89 4.36 2.52
N GLY A 123 19.83 4.89 3.74
CA GLY A 123 20.44 4.25 4.90
C GLY A 123 19.82 2.90 5.23
N ALA A 124 18.51 2.76 5.04
CA ALA A 124 17.82 1.48 5.17
C ALA A 124 18.22 0.51 4.06
N ARG A 125 18.27 0.94 2.79
CA ARG A 125 18.72 0.13 1.65
C ARG A 125 20.13 -0.42 1.82
N ALA A 126 21.06 0.40 2.34
CA ALA A 126 22.42 -0.03 2.60
C ALA A 126 22.54 -1.19 3.61
N ARG A 127 21.51 -1.38 4.44
CA ARG A 127 21.45 -2.48 5.41
C ARG A 127 20.80 -3.75 4.86
N VAL A 128 20.19 -3.71 3.67
CA VAL A 128 19.60 -4.90 3.04
C VAL A 128 20.72 -5.81 2.55
N ALA A 129 20.76 -7.04 3.06
CA ALA A 129 21.66 -8.05 2.56
C ALA A 129 21.26 -8.49 1.16
N ARG A 130 22.23 -8.59 0.25
CA ARG A 130 22.04 -9.13 -1.09
C ARG A 130 22.73 -10.49 -1.18
N ILE A 131 22.00 -11.48 -1.67
CA ILE A 131 22.53 -12.81 -1.97
C ILE A 131 22.53 -12.96 -3.49
N GLU A 132 23.69 -13.26 -4.06
CA GLU A 132 23.84 -13.59 -5.47
C GLU A 132 24.08 -15.11 -5.61
N ILE A 133 23.22 -15.78 -6.37
CA ILE A 133 23.27 -17.22 -6.52
C ILE A 133 23.63 -17.54 -7.96
N HIS A 134 24.83 -18.08 -8.17
CA HIS A 134 25.30 -18.51 -9.47
C HIS A 134 25.08 -20.02 -9.64
N LEU A 135 24.25 -20.40 -10.60
CA LEU A 135 24.16 -21.80 -11.01
C LEU A 135 25.36 -22.15 -11.89
N ARG A 136 25.95 -23.31 -11.61
CA ARG A 136 27.06 -23.83 -12.44
C ARG A 136 26.58 -24.06 -13.87
N GLU A 137 27.45 -23.83 -14.85
CA GLU A 137 27.23 -24.17 -16.25
C GLU A 137 26.83 -25.65 -16.38
N GLY A 138 25.76 -25.94 -17.14
CA GLY A 138 25.21 -27.30 -17.29
C GLY A 138 24.31 -27.76 -16.14
N ALA A 139 23.86 -26.86 -15.25
CA ALA A 139 22.83 -27.24 -14.29
C ALA A 139 21.59 -27.77 -15.02
N PRO A 140 20.96 -28.91 -14.57
CA PRO A 140 19.81 -29.48 -15.20
C PRO A 140 18.67 -28.48 -15.38
N GLU A 141 17.93 -28.61 -16.51
CA GLU A 141 16.68 -27.89 -16.68
C GLU A 141 15.72 -28.21 -15.53
N GLY A 142 15.10 -27.18 -14.96
CA GLY A 142 14.21 -27.34 -13.81
C GLY A 142 14.90 -27.31 -12.45
N THR A 143 16.22 -27.06 -12.38
CA THR A 143 16.90 -26.84 -11.09
C THR A 143 16.19 -25.73 -10.31
N VAL A 144 15.72 -26.05 -9.10
CA VAL A 144 15.09 -25.10 -8.17
C VAL A 144 16.11 -24.75 -7.08
N VAL A 145 16.29 -23.47 -6.84
CA VAL A 145 17.08 -22.98 -5.72
C VAL A 145 16.14 -22.70 -4.56
N LEU A 146 16.47 -23.24 -3.39
CA LEU A 146 15.73 -22.96 -2.16
C LEU A 146 16.58 -22.09 -1.25
N LEU A 147 15.97 -21.06 -0.66
CA LEU A 147 16.52 -20.26 0.43
C LEU A 147 15.57 -20.42 1.61
N ASP A 148 16.06 -20.97 2.72
CA ASP A 148 15.24 -21.31 3.89
C ASP A 148 13.98 -22.13 3.49
N ASP A 149 14.19 -23.19 2.72
CA ASP A 149 13.15 -24.10 2.19
C ASP A 149 12.10 -23.44 1.28
N LYS A 150 12.32 -22.19 0.88
CA LYS A 150 11.44 -21.46 -0.05
C LYS A 150 12.09 -21.34 -1.43
N PRO A 151 11.34 -21.59 -2.51
CA PRO A 151 11.89 -21.45 -3.85
C PRO A 151 12.20 -19.97 -4.14
N VAL A 152 13.42 -19.73 -4.63
CA VAL A 152 13.83 -18.40 -5.11
C VAL A 152 13.34 -18.25 -6.55
N PRO A 153 12.60 -17.17 -6.89
CA PRO A 153 12.19 -16.91 -8.26
C PRO A 153 13.44 -16.67 -9.15
N ARG A 154 13.35 -17.13 -10.40
CA ARG A 154 14.38 -16.89 -11.42
C ARG A 154 14.29 -15.50 -12.00
#